data_ff6f76089cb8886ded26f229076df55d
#
_entry.id   ff6f76089cb8886ded26f229076df55d
#
_cell.length_a   1.000
_cell.length_b   1.000
_cell.length_c   1.000
_cell.angle_alpha   90.00
_cell.angle_beta   90.00
_cell.angle_gamma   90.00
#
_symmetry.space_group_name_H-M   'P 1'
#
loop_
_entity.id
_entity.type
_entity.pdbx_description
1 polymer ?
#
loop_
_entity_poly.entity_id
_entity_poly.type
_entity_poly.pdbx_seq_one_letter_code
_entity_poly.pdbx_strand_id
1 'polypeptide(L)'
;LDTGCQSEAGIVMDLDSGAVLFAQNIHVQEYPASITKLLTALVVVENTSMDEQVTFSHDAVYNVESGSGNKLQLEEGDVLSVKDCLYVMLLQSSNQAANALAEHVGGSREAFADMMNEKAASLGCRESHFVNPSGLNDPEQLTSAYDMAQIGAAVFGNPTLLEICSTTSATLPPTINNPNGRTYSMEHKLVVTGDSSDENYYPSAVAGKTGYTSLAGQTLVTYAEQDGRRQVAVTLKSTQRTHYSDTKTILDFGFARFKNVSVAENETDYVTGEEPVTIGDETYSPSDLYLDEKAVVTLPNDAQFSDADKY
;
A
#
# COMPACT_ATOMS: atom_id res chain seq x y z
N LEU A 1 14.27 16.55 -12.70
CA LEU A 1 14.27 17.59 -11.67
C LEU A 1 14.71 16.95 -10.36
N ASP A 2 15.75 17.48 -9.75
CA ASP A 2 16.21 17.05 -8.43
C ASP A 2 15.21 17.57 -7.38
N THR A 3 14.51 16.66 -6.70
CA THR A 3 13.59 16.98 -5.61
C THR A 3 14.28 17.09 -4.26
N GLY A 4 15.55 16.66 -4.17
CA GLY A 4 16.28 16.51 -2.92
C GLY A 4 15.88 15.29 -2.08
N CYS A 5 15.14 14.32 -2.65
CA CYS A 5 14.81 13.06 -1.99
C CYS A 5 16.09 12.29 -1.66
N GLN A 6 16.27 11.95 -0.38
CA GLN A 6 17.47 11.29 0.15
C GLN A 6 17.30 9.77 0.33
N SER A 7 16.08 9.25 0.17
CA SER A 7 15.82 7.81 0.18
C SER A 7 16.53 7.14 -1.00
N GLU A 8 16.98 5.91 -0.86
CA GLU A 8 17.67 5.22 -1.97
C GLU A 8 16.73 4.94 -3.15
N ALA A 9 15.47 4.61 -2.87
CA ALA A 9 14.43 4.50 -3.89
C ALA A 9 13.17 5.27 -3.48
N GLY A 10 12.47 5.84 -4.46
CA GLY A 10 11.25 6.59 -4.23
C GLY A 10 10.39 6.71 -5.48
N ILE A 11 9.07 6.68 -5.30
CA ILE A 11 8.07 6.83 -6.36
C ILE A 11 6.89 7.66 -5.88
N VAL A 12 6.29 8.41 -6.78
CA VAL A 12 4.92 8.90 -6.66
C VAL A 12 4.14 8.45 -7.89
N MET A 13 3.00 7.82 -7.64
CA MET A 13 2.06 7.38 -8.67
C MET A 13 0.72 8.06 -8.46
N ASP A 14 0.15 8.61 -9.55
CA ASP A 14 -1.24 9.06 -9.57
C ASP A 14 -2.16 7.85 -9.63
N LEU A 15 -3.14 7.78 -8.73
CA LEU A 15 -4.01 6.60 -8.62
C LEU A 15 -5.19 6.60 -9.59
N ASP A 16 -5.50 7.74 -10.19
CA ASP A 16 -6.60 7.84 -11.15
C ASP A 16 -6.15 7.48 -12.56
N SER A 17 -4.90 7.79 -12.92
CA SER A 17 -4.33 7.50 -14.25
C SER A 17 -3.31 6.37 -14.27
N GLY A 18 -2.74 6.02 -13.11
CA GLY A 18 -1.59 5.10 -13.01
C GLY A 18 -0.24 5.74 -13.42
N ALA A 19 -0.21 7.04 -13.71
CA ALA A 19 1.02 7.72 -14.15
C ALA A 19 2.05 7.82 -13.03
N VAL A 20 3.31 7.54 -13.35
CA VAL A 20 4.46 7.77 -12.47
C VAL A 20 4.87 9.22 -12.57
N LEU A 21 4.74 9.98 -11.46
CA LEU A 21 5.01 11.42 -11.40
C LEU A 21 6.43 11.72 -10.92
N PHE A 22 6.95 10.89 -10.04
CA PHE A 22 8.32 10.93 -9.55
C PHE A 22 8.90 9.53 -9.54
N ALA A 23 10.14 9.38 -9.99
CA ALA A 23 10.84 8.09 -10.07
C ALA A 23 12.32 8.25 -9.69
N GLN A 24 12.74 7.50 -8.68
CA GLN A 24 14.12 7.36 -8.25
C GLN A 24 14.39 5.88 -7.91
N ASN A 25 15.21 5.20 -8.71
CA ASN A 25 15.56 3.79 -8.52
C ASN A 25 14.34 2.86 -8.34
N ILE A 26 13.24 3.14 -9.03
CA ILE A 26 11.92 2.54 -8.77
C ILE A 26 11.86 1.03 -9.03
N HIS A 27 12.79 0.48 -9.81
CA HIS A 27 12.90 -0.95 -10.14
C HIS A 27 14.05 -1.67 -9.42
N VAL A 28 14.75 -0.98 -8.51
CA VAL A 28 15.79 -1.60 -7.68
C VAL A 28 15.13 -2.41 -6.58
N GLN A 29 15.55 -3.68 -6.42
CA GLN A 29 15.07 -4.54 -5.37
C GLN A 29 15.64 -4.13 -4.00
N GLU A 30 14.75 -3.96 -3.04
CA GLU A 30 15.06 -3.59 -1.67
C GLU A 30 14.22 -4.43 -0.70
N TYR A 31 14.64 -4.49 0.57
CA TYR A 31 13.87 -5.14 1.62
C TYR A 31 12.65 -4.29 2.00
N PRO A 32 11.43 -4.85 2.00
CA PRO A 32 10.22 -4.08 2.26
C PRO A 32 10.00 -3.74 3.73
N ALA A 33 10.47 -4.54 4.67
CA ALA A 33 10.03 -4.48 6.05
C ALA A 33 8.49 -4.57 6.15
N SER A 34 7.90 -3.92 7.16
CA SER A 34 6.48 -4.05 7.48
C SER A 34 5.49 -3.42 6.48
N ILE A 35 5.95 -2.73 5.44
CA ILE A 35 5.04 -2.36 4.34
C ILE A 35 4.53 -3.59 3.57
N THR A 36 5.19 -4.75 3.70
CA THR A 36 4.70 -6.07 3.28
C THR A 36 3.27 -6.34 3.77
N LYS A 37 2.92 -5.86 4.97
CA LYS A 37 1.60 -6.08 5.58
C LYS A 37 0.44 -5.47 4.80
N LEU A 38 0.70 -4.54 3.90
CA LEU A 38 -0.30 -4.05 2.94
C LEU A 38 -0.75 -5.16 1.99
N LEU A 39 0.19 -5.91 1.41
CA LEU A 39 -0.14 -7.06 0.56
C LEU A 39 -0.81 -8.18 1.36
N THR A 40 -0.31 -8.46 2.56
CA THR A 40 -0.94 -9.41 3.49
C THR A 40 -2.40 -9.06 3.73
N ALA A 41 -2.70 -7.79 4.04
CA ALA A 41 -4.05 -7.32 4.27
C ALA A 41 -4.94 -7.48 3.03
N LEU A 42 -4.42 -7.19 1.84
CA LEU A 42 -5.16 -7.35 0.58
C LEU A 42 -5.54 -8.82 0.33
N VAL A 43 -4.60 -9.74 0.49
CA VAL A 43 -4.88 -11.19 0.36
C VAL A 43 -5.90 -11.65 1.39
N VAL A 44 -5.81 -11.17 2.65
CA VAL A 44 -6.77 -11.51 3.71
C VAL A 44 -8.18 -11.07 3.35
N VAL A 45 -8.40 -9.80 3.01
CA VAL A 45 -9.76 -9.28 2.75
C VAL A 45 -10.41 -9.90 1.51
N GLU A 46 -9.62 -10.40 0.58
CA GLU A 46 -10.13 -11.07 -0.62
C GLU A 46 -10.54 -12.53 -0.36
N ASN A 47 -10.12 -13.12 0.76
CA ASN A 47 -10.32 -14.54 1.03
C ASN A 47 -11.10 -14.84 2.32
N THR A 48 -11.50 -13.82 3.09
CA THR A 48 -12.18 -14.01 4.38
C THR A 48 -13.30 -12.99 4.57
N SER A 49 -14.19 -13.28 5.53
CA SER A 49 -15.14 -12.32 6.08
C SER A 49 -14.54 -11.63 7.32
N MET A 50 -14.90 -10.37 7.53
CA MET A 50 -14.33 -9.55 8.61
C MET A 50 -14.65 -10.05 10.02
N ASP A 51 -15.74 -10.82 10.18
CA ASP A 51 -16.24 -11.37 11.44
C ASP A 51 -15.71 -12.78 11.76
N GLU A 52 -14.99 -13.41 10.84
CA GLU A 52 -14.33 -14.69 11.12
C GLU A 52 -13.39 -14.58 12.31
N GLN A 53 -13.33 -15.66 13.12
CA GLN A 53 -12.52 -15.67 14.33
C GLN A 53 -11.16 -16.30 14.06
N VAL A 54 -10.10 -15.56 14.35
CA VAL A 54 -8.70 -15.97 14.18
C VAL A 54 -8.15 -16.35 15.55
N THR A 55 -7.70 -17.60 15.68
CA THR A 55 -7.02 -18.09 16.87
C THR A 55 -5.52 -17.97 16.71
N PHE A 56 -4.86 -17.36 17.67
CA PHE A 56 -3.41 -17.19 17.69
C PHE A 56 -2.74 -18.49 18.12
N SER A 57 -2.01 -19.13 17.22
CA SER A 57 -1.22 -20.33 17.51
C SER A 57 0.05 -19.98 18.26
N HIS A 58 0.69 -20.98 18.87
CA HIS A 58 2.05 -20.85 19.43
C HIS A 58 3.03 -20.33 18.38
N ASP A 59 2.97 -20.88 17.18
CA ASP A 59 3.87 -20.51 16.08
C ASP A 59 3.65 -19.07 15.62
N ALA A 60 2.40 -18.61 15.50
CA ALA A 60 2.08 -17.24 15.15
C ALA A 60 2.65 -16.22 16.15
N VAL A 61 2.64 -16.55 17.43
CA VAL A 61 3.07 -15.63 18.51
C VAL A 61 4.57 -15.66 18.73
N TYR A 62 5.18 -16.86 18.77
CA TYR A 62 6.56 -17.02 19.24
C TYR A 62 7.59 -17.31 18.16
N ASN A 63 7.17 -17.81 16.99
CA ASN A 63 8.08 -18.00 15.86
C ASN A 63 8.19 -16.72 15.03
N VAL A 64 8.75 -15.70 15.64
CA VAL A 64 9.07 -14.39 15.06
C VAL A 64 10.55 -14.10 15.24
N GLU A 65 11.09 -13.23 14.38
CA GLU A 65 12.49 -12.80 14.50
C GLU A 65 12.76 -12.20 15.89
N SER A 66 13.89 -12.58 16.50
CA SER A 66 14.28 -12.07 17.81
C SER A 66 14.40 -10.55 17.81
N GLY A 67 13.79 -9.90 18.79
CA GLY A 67 13.79 -8.44 18.91
C GLY A 67 12.68 -7.72 18.11
N SER A 68 11.84 -8.45 17.36
CA SER A 68 10.75 -7.86 16.60
C SER A 68 9.59 -7.28 17.45
N GLY A 69 9.55 -7.66 18.73
CA GLY A 69 8.60 -7.16 19.71
C GLY A 69 7.19 -7.74 19.60
N ASN A 70 6.39 -7.47 20.62
CA ASN A 70 4.96 -7.78 20.70
C ASN A 70 4.28 -6.69 21.53
N LYS A 71 4.05 -5.52 20.91
CA LYS A 71 3.60 -4.31 21.60
C LYS A 71 2.26 -4.45 22.30
N LEU A 72 1.36 -5.25 21.73
CA LEU A 72 0.01 -5.48 22.26
C LEU A 72 -0.07 -6.74 23.13
N GLN A 73 1.08 -7.41 23.37
CA GLN A 73 1.17 -8.58 24.23
C GLN A 73 0.18 -9.69 23.85
N LEU A 74 0.01 -9.93 22.53
CA LEU A 74 -0.82 -11.01 22.03
C LEU A 74 -0.22 -12.35 22.44
N GLU A 75 -1.08 -13.31 22.82
CA GLU A 75 -0.66 -14.56 23.42
C GLU A 75 -1.25 -15.76 22.67
N GLU A 76 -0.61 -16.92 22.76
CA GLU A 76 -1.17 -18.17 22.29
C GLU A 76 -2.56 -18.41 22.91
N GLY A 77 -3.54 -18.72 22.07
CA GLY A 77 -4.92 -18.92 22.48
C GLY A 77 -5.78 -17.63 22.47
N ASP A 78 -5.20 -16.47 22.22
CA ASP A 78 -6.02 -15.28 21.93
C ASP A 78 -6.89 -15.53 20.70
N VAL A 79 -8.12 -14.99 20.73
CA VAL A 79 -9.07 -15.06 19.62
C VAL A 79 -9.55 -13.64 19.31
N LEU A 80 -9.30 -13.23 18.07
CA LEU A 80 -9.73 -11.93 17.56
C LEU A 80 -10.46 -12.11 16.24
N SER A 81 -11.34 -11.17 15.89
CA SER A 81 -11.92 -11.15 14.54
C SER A 81 -10.85 -10.84 13.48
N VAL A 82 -11.07 -11.25 12.23
CA VAL A 82 -10.23 -10.83 11.09
C VAL A 82 -10.10 -9.31 11.08
N LYS A 83 -11.20 -8.59 11.29
CA LYS A 83 -11.22 -7.12 11.39
C LYS A 83 -10.24 -6.61 12.44
N ASP A 84 -10.32 -7.12 13.68
CA ASP A 84 -9.43 -6.68 14.76
C ASP A 84 -7.97 -7.02 14.48
N CYS A 85 -7.70 -8.20 13.91
CA CYS A 85 -6.35 -8.58 13.48
C CYS A 85 -5.79 -7.63 12.41
N LEU A 86 -6.60 -7.21 11.44
CA LEU A 86 -6.19 -6.25 10.40
C LEU A 86 -5.87 -4.87 11.02
N TYR A 87 -6.69 -4.38 11.94
CA TYR A 87 -6.41 -3.14 12.66
C TYR A 87 -5.09 -3.22 13.44
N VAL A 88 -4.91 -4.27 14.22
CA VAL A 88 -3.68 -4.49 15.00
C VAL A 88 -2.45 -4.62 14.09
N MET A 89 -2.57 -5.34 13.00
CA MET A 89 -1.49 -5.53 12.02
C MET A 89 -1.12 -4.23 11.31
N LEU A 90 -2.09 -3.45 10.86
CA LEU A 90 -1.84 -2.26 10.04
C LEU A 90 -1.50 -1.02 10.89
N LEU A 91 -2.13 -0.82 12.04
CA LEU A 91 -1.88 0.34 12.89
C LEU A 91 -0.64 0.17 13.78
N GLN A 92 -0.45 -1.01 14.38
CA GLN A 92 0.65 -1.30 15.31
C GLN A 92 1.75 -2.19 14.73
N SER A 93 1.61 -2.55 13.46
CA SER A 93 2.60 -3.40 12.77
C SER A 93 2.83 -4.77 13.44
N SER A 94 1.79 -5.37 14.01
CA SER A 94 1.91 -6.65 14.72
C SER A 94 2.31 -7.78 13.77
N ASN A 95 3.47 -8.38 14.03
CA ASN A 95 3.95 -9.56 13.32
C ASN A 95 3.13 -10.79 13.71
N GLN A 96 2.70 -10.87 14.97
CA GLN A 96 1.86 -11.96 15.48
C GLN A 96 0.50 -12.00 14.77
N ALA A 97 -0.13 -10.83 14.58
CA ALA A 97 -1.38 -10.75 13.84
C ALA A 97 -1.20 -11.09 12.36
N ALA A 98 -0.10 -10.68 11.74
CA ALA A 98 0.22 -11.06 10.35
C ALA A 98 0.36 -12.59 10.21
N ASN A 99 1.08 -13.24 11.14
CA ASN A 99 1.24 -14.69 11.15
C ASN A 99 -0.08 -15.40 11.38
N ALA A 100 -0.87 -14.98 12.38
CA ALA A 100 -2.16 -15.59 12.68
C ALA A 100 -3.15 -15.48 11.52
N LEU A 101 -3.21 -14.32 10.84
CA LEU A 101 -4.01 -14.15 9.63
C LEU A 101 -3.53 -15.05 8.49
N ALA A 102 -2.22 -15.16 8.30
CA ALA A 102 -1.65 -16.02 7.27
C ALA A 102 -1.97 -17.51 7.50
N GLU A 103 -1.87 -17.99 8.75
CA GLU A 103 -2.27 -19.35 9.10
C GLU A 103 -3.77 -19.57 8.91
N HIS A 104 -4.59 -18.60 9.29
CA HIS A 104 -6.04 -18.67 9.14
C HIS A 104 -6.48 -18.78 7.67
N VAL A 105 -5.89 -18.00 6.79
CA VAL A 105 -6.26 -17.91 5.36
C VAL A 105 -5.59 -19.01 4.55
N GLY A 106 -4.27 -19.19 4.72
CA GLY A 106 -3.47 -20.11 3.90
C GLY A 106 -3.36 -21.52 4.48
N GLY A 107 -3.75 -21.71 5.74
CA GLY A 107 -3.51 -22.96 6.47
C GLY A 107 -2.07 -23.10 6.97
N SER A 108 -1.11 -22.42 6.35
CA SER A 108 0.27 -22.24 6.80
C SER A 108 0.80 -20.91 6.30
N ARG A 109 1.91 -20.41 6.88
CA ARG A 109 2.55 -19.16 6.43
C ARG A 109 3.20 -19.33 5.06
N GLU A 110 3.72 -20.51 4.76
CA GLU A 110 4.31 -20.84 3.45
C GLU A 110 3.25 -20.82 2.35
N ALA A 111 2.12 -21.51 2.55
CA ALA A 111 1.01 -21.48 1.60
C ALA A 111 0.43 -20.06 1.43
N PHE A 112 0.41 -19.26 2.50
CA PHE A 112 -0.01 -17.88 2.41
C PHE A 112 1.00 -17.01 1.62
N ALA A 113 2.31 -17.28 1.76
CA ALA A 113 3.33 -16.58 0.96
C ALA A 113 3.16 -16.87 -0.54
N ASP A 114 2.78 -18.09 -0.93
CA ASP A 114 2.41 -18.40 -2.32
C ASP A 114 1.23 -17.54 -2.79
N MET A 115 0.18 -17.41 -1.98
CA MET A 115 -0.97 -16.54 -2.28
C MET A 115 -0.54 -15.07 -2.43
N MET A 116 0.39 -14.59 -1.59
CA MET A 116 0.95 -13.24 -1.69
C MET A 116 1.67 -13.04 -3.03
N ASN A 117 2.50 -13.99 -3.45
CA ASN A 117 3.24 -13.91 -4.71
C ASN A 117 2.30 -13.98 -5.93
N GLU A 118 1.27 -14.83 -5.90
CA GLU A 118 0.22 -14.87 -6.92
C GLU A 118 -0.50 -13.53 -7.03
N LYS A 119 -0.87 -12.94 -5.88
CA LYS A 119 -1.52 -11.64 -5.85
C LYS A 119 -0.61 -10.54 -6.38
N ALA A 120 0.64 -10.47 -5.96
CA ALA A 120 1.62 -9.52 -6.47
C ALA A 120 1.78 -9.63 -8.00
N ALA A 121 1.90 -10.86 -8.52
CA ALA A 121 1.98 -11.10 -9.97
C ALA A 121 0.72 -10.61 -10.70
N SER A 122 -0.47 -10.83 -10.16
CA SER A 122 -1.74 -10.35 -10.73
C SER A 122 -1.84 -8.82 -10.78
N LEU A 123 -1.14 -8.11 -9.90
CA LEU A 123 -1.03 -6.65 -9.87
C LEU A 123 0.06 -6.10 -10.80
N GLY A 124 0.76 -6.98 -11.54
CA GLY A 124 1.85 -6.59 -12.43
C GLY A 124 3.20 -6.39 -11.75
N CYS A 125 3.34 -6.80 -10.49
CA CYS A 125 4.61 -6.77 -9.76
C CYS A 125 5.57 -7.81 -10.34
N ARG A 126 6.79 -7.40 -10.70
CA ARG A 126 7.79 -8.24 -11.35
C ARG A 126 9.12 -8.31 -10.61
N GLU A 127 9.35 -7.38 -9.70
CA GLU A 127 10.57 -7.29 -8.90
C GLU A 127 10.37 -7.76 -7.46
N SER A 128 9.18 -8.26 -7.11
CA SER A 128 8.84 -8.66 -5.74
C SER A 128 8.80 -10.17 -5.57
N HIS A 129 9.29 -10.60 -4.41
CA HIS A 129 9.13 -11.95 -3.90
C HIS A 129 8.91 -11.89 -2.40
N PHE A 130 7.86 -12.56 -1.91
CA PHE A 130 7.48 -12.57 -0.51
C PHE A 130 7.55 -13.99 0.04
N VAL A 131 8.19 -14.15 1.19
CA VAL A 131 8.36 -15.45 1.88
C VAL A 131 7.68 -15.48 3.24
N ASN A 132 7.24 -14.32 3.75
CA ASN A 132 6.50 -14.22 5.00
C ASN A 132 5.47 -13.07 4.96
N PRO A 133 4.45 -13.12 5.83
CA PRO A 133 3.37 -12.12 5.83
C PRO A 133 3.71 -10.83 6.59
N SER A 134 4.80 -10.81 7.34
CA SER A 134 5.13 -9.73 8.28
C SER A 134 6.11 -8.69 7.72
N GLY A 135 6.97 -9.09 6.80
CA GLY A 135 8.07 -8.28 6.29
C GLY A 135 9.35 -8.34 7.12
N LEU A 136 9.45 -9.28 8.07
CA LEU A 136 10.68 -9.52 8.80
C LEU A 136 11.79 -9.99 7.87
N ASN A 137 13.04 -9.84 8.33
CA ASN A 137 14.22 -10.07 7.51
C ASN A 137 14.28 -11.50 6.96
N ASP A 138 14.39 -11.60 5.66
CA ASP A 138 14.72 -12.81 4.92
C ASP A 138 15.41 -12.36 3.62
N PRO A 139 16.51 -13.03 3.20
CA PRO A 139 17.24 -12.62 1.99
C PRO A 139 16.43 -12.70 0.71
N GLU A 140 15.36 -13.49 0.68
CA GLU A 140 14.46 -13.63 -0.47
C GLU A 140 13.22 -12.72 -0.39
N GLN A 141 13.00 -12.00 0.74
CA GLN A 141 11.92 -11.04 0.93
C GLN A 141 12.29 -9.71 0.27
N LEU A 142 11.99 -9.54 -1.00
CA LEU A 142 12.39 -8.40 -1.82
C LEU A 142 11.18 -7.75 -2.49
N THR A 143 11.28 -6.45 -2.73
CA THR A 143 10.31 -5.65 -3.49
C THR A 143 11.00 -4.48 -4.17
N SER A 144 10.27 -3.72 -4.98
CA SER A 144 10.70 -2.44 -5.55
C SER A 144 9.72 -1.32 -5.17
N ALA A 145 10.15 -0.07 -5.33
CA ALA A 145 9.26 1.07 -5.10
C ALA A 145 8.08 1.05 -6.08
N TYR A 146 8.31 0.64 -7.32
CA TYR A 146 7.26 0.49 -8.33
C TYR A 146 6.23 -0.56 -7.94
N ASP A 147 6.67 -1.77 -7.56
CA ASP A 147 5.78 -2.85 -7.15
C ASP A 147 4.99 -2.47 -5.89
N MET A 148 5.62 -1.82 -4.91
CA MET A 148 4.90 -1.35 -3.72
C MET A 148 3.90 -0.24 -4.02
N ALA A 149 4.12 0.59 -5.05
CA ALA A 149 3.13 1.55 -5.50
C ALA A 149 1.91 0.85 -6.14
N GLN A 150 2.12 -0.20 -6.93
CA GLN A 150 1.03 -1.03 -7.47
C GLN A 150 0.23 -1.72 -6.37
N ILE A 151 0.92 -2.30 -5.40
CA ILE A 151 0.27 -2.90 -4.21
C ILE A 151 -0.51 -1.83 -3.44
N GLY A 152 0.09 -0.66 -3.21
CA GLY A 152 -0.56 0.48 -2.55
C GLY A 152 -1.81 0.95 -3.30
N ALA A 153 -1.77 1.04 -4.62
CA ALA A 153 -2.93 1.39 -5.45
C ALA A 153 -4.08 0.40 -5.24
N ALA A 154 -3.81 -0.91 -5.22
CA ALA A 154 -4.82 -1.93 -4.98
C ALA A 154 -5.38 -1.87 -3.54
N VAL A 155 -4.51 -1.69 -2.54
CA VAL A 155 -4.89 -1.59 -1.12
C VAL A 155 -5.79 -0.37 -0.87
N PHE A 156 -5.37 0.82 -1.32
CA PHE A 156 -6.14 2.06 -1.09
C PHE A 156 -7.34 2.21 -2.03
N GLY A 157 -7.40 1.40 -3.10
CA GLY A 157 -8.60 1.21 -3.91
C GLY A 157 -9.66 0.32 -3.24
N ASN A 158 -9.30 -0.45 -2.21
CA ASN A 158 -10.22 -1.25 -1.43
C ASN A 158 -10.80 -0.42 -0.27
N PRO A 159 -12.12 -0.16 -0.22
CA PRO A 159 -12.72 0.72 0.79
C PRO A 159 -12.48 0.28 2.23
N THR A 160 -12.50 -1.03 2.50
CA THR A 160 -12.26 -1.59 3.84
C THR A 160 -10.81 -1.33 4.28
N LEU A 161 -9.85 -1.56 3.42
CA LEU A 161 -8.44 -1.33 3.75
C LEU A 161 -8.10 0.16 3.83
N LEU A 162 -8.70 0.99 2.99
CA LEU A 162 -8.54 2.44 3.09
C LEU A 162 -9.08 2.95 4.43
N GLU A 163 -10.25 2.50 4.88
CA GLU A 163 -10.80 2.81 6.20
C GLU A 163 -9.82 2.43 7.32
N ILE A 164 -9.29 1.21 7.30
CA ILE A 164 -8.36 0.74 8.34
C ILE A 164 -7.06 1.56 8.29
N CYS A 165 -6.45 1.72 7.12
CA CYS A 165 -5.18 2.44 6.97
C CYS A 165 -5.28 3.95 7.19
N SER A 166 -6.47 4.53 7.27
CA SER A 166 -6.73 5.92 7.63
C SER A 166 -7.15 6.12 9.08
N THR A 167 -7.39 5.03 9.82
CA THR A 167 -7.81 5.09 11.22
C THR A 167 -6.62 5.40 12.12
N THR A 168 -6.70 6.50 12.87
CA THR A 168 -5.59 6.99 13.70
C THR A 168 -5.50 6.31 15.06
N SER A 169 -6.61 5.74 15.55
CA SER A 169 -6.68 5.05 16.84
C SER A 169 -7.76 3.98 16.82
N ALA A 170 -7.49 2.84 17.45
CA ALA A 170 -8.44 1.74 17.60
C ALA A 170 -8.33 1.10 18.98
N THR A 171 -9.28 0.24 19.32
CA THR A 171 -9.30 -0.48 20.60
C THR A 171 -9.17 -1.97 20.36
N LEU A 172 -8.14 -2.59 20.95
CA LEU A 172 -8.01 -4.02 21.05
C LEU A 172 -9.12 -4.55 21.95
N PRO A 173 -9.94 -5.53 21.51
CA PRO A 173 -10.86 -6.20 22.41
C PRO A 173 -10.12 -6.97 23.52
N PRO A 174 -10.83 -7.47 24.53
CA PRO A 174 -10.19 -8.26 25.59
C PRO A 174 -9.38 -9.43 25.06
N THR A 175 -8.14 -9.55 25.53
CA THR A 175 -7.21 -10.65 25.27
C THR A 175 -6.66 -11.18 26.60
N ILE A 176 -5.92 -12.28 26.56
CA ILE A 176 -5.33 -12.90 27.76
C ILE A 176 -4.56 -11.87 28.58
N ASN A 177 -3.69 -11.09 27.94
CA ASN A 177 -2.84 -10.11 28.61
C ASN A 177 -3.45 -8.69 28.69
N ASN A 178 -4.58 -8.46 28.02
CA ASN A 178 -5.33 -7.20 28.07
C ASN A 178 -6.81 -7.48 28.37
N PRO A 179 -7.17 -7.95 29.58
CA PRO A 179 -8.53 -8.43 29.89
C PRO A 179 -9.61 -7.33 29.82
N ASN A 180 -9.22 -6.07 29.87
CA ASN A 180 -10.11 -4.91 29.73
C ASN A 180 -10.02 -4.26 28.34
N GLY A 181 -9.36 -4.90 27.40
CA GLY A 181 -8.99 -4.27 26.13
C GLY A 181 -7.90 -3.23 26.28
N ARG A 182 -7.49 -2.64 25.15
CA ARG A 182 -6.43 -1.62 25.13
C ARG A 182 -6.57 -0.73 23.91
N THR A 183 -6.58 0.58 24.11
CA THR A 183 -6.51 1.55 23.02
C THR A 183 -5.07 1.68 22.51
N TYR A 184 -4.92 1.77 21.20
CA TYR A 184 -3.64 1.95 20.52
C TYR A 184 -3.79 2.90 19.33
N SER A 185 -2.69 3.56 18.96
CA SER A 185 -2.66 4.54 17.88
C SER A 185 -1.85 4.02 16.69
N MET A 186 -2.16 4.53 15.50
CA MET A 186 -1.38 4.30 14.29
C MET A 186 0.04 4.87 14.44
N GLU A 187 1.01 4.23 13.76
CA GLU A 187 2.42 4.63 13.78
C GLU A 187 2.80 5.65 12.71
N HIS A 188 2.00 5.82 11.66
CA HIS A 188 2.33 6.69 10.52
C HIS A 188 2.13 8.17 10.86
N LYS A 189 3.23 8.88 11.14
CA LYS A 189 3.18 10.24 11.68
C LYS A 189 2.52 11.26 10.75
N LEU A 190 2.70 11.15 9.41
CA LEU A 190 2.04 12.09 8.49
C LEU A 190 0.51 11.98 8.53
N VAL A 191 -0.02 10.81 8.91
CA VAL A 191 -1.48 10.56 9.00
C VAL A 191 -2.04 10.99 10.36
N VAL A 192 -1.29 10.73 11.45
CA VAL A 192 -1.82 10.99 12.81
C VAL A 192 -1.56 12.40 13.32
N THR A 193 -0.62 13.13 12.74
CA THR A 193 -0.23 14.46 13.22
C THR A 193 -1.25 15.51 12.79
N GLY A 194 -2.02 16.00 13.77
CA GLY A 194 -3.00 17.08 13.56
C GLY A 194 -2.51 18.48 13.95
N ASP A 195 -1.36 18.59 14.59
CA ASP A 195 -0.77 19.87 15.00
C ASP A 195 0.03 20.48 13.86
N SER A 196 -0.43 21.64 13.36
CA SER A 196 0.21 22.33 12.25
C SER A 196 1.62 22.88 12.55
N SER A 197 2.03 22.90 13.82
CA SER A 197 3.38 23.30 14.23
C SER A 197 4.39 22.12 14.24
N ASP A 198 3.92 20.88 14.12
CA ASP A 198 4.75 19.68 14.08
C ASP A 198 5.34 19.51 12.67
N GLU A 199 6.61 19.12 12.62
CA GLU A 199 7.31 18.85 11.35
C GLU A 199 6.66 17.75 10.49
N ASN A 200 5.91 16.83 11.11
CA ASN A 200 5.20 15.76 10.42
C ASN A 200 3.76 16.13 10.02
N TYR A 201 3.34 17.37 10.26
CA TYR A 201 2.03 17.81 9.79
C TYR A 201 1.98 17.79 8.27
N TYR A 202 1.05 17.04 7.72
CA TYR A 202 0.81 16.96 6.28
C TYR A 202 -0.66 16.57 6.02
N PRO A 203 -1.55 17.56 5.94
CA PRO A 203 -3.00 17.31 5.90
C PRO A 203 -3.46 16.55 4.65
N SER A 204 -2.65 16.49 3.59
CA SER A 204 -2.94 15.67 2.41
C SER A 204 -2.73 14.18 2.65
N ALA A 205 -1.95 13.76 3.65
CA ALA A 205 -1.77 12.34 3.98
C ALA A 205 -3.03 11.79 4.65
N VAL A 206 -3.62 10.76 4.06
CA VAL A 206 -4.88 10.15 4.50
C VAL A 206 -4.66 8.78 5.11
N ALA A 207 -3.80 7.97 4.52
CA ALA A 207 -3.58 6.59 4.92
C ALA A 207 -2.13 6.15 4.63
N GLY A 208 -1.73 5.02 5.16
CA GLY A 208 -0.42 4.46 4.84
C GLY A 208 0.06 3.39 5.79
N LYS A 209 1.32 3.00 5.60
CA LYS A 209 2.01 1.99 6.42
C LYS A 209 3.48 2.30 6.53
N THR A 210 4.00 2.20 7.75
CA THR A 210 5.42 2.30 8.08
C THR A 210 6.10 0.94 8.05
N GLY A 211 7.40 0.92 7.83
CA GLY A 211 8.22 -0.27 7.98
C GLY A 211 9.64 0.06 8.41
N TYR A 212 10.22 -0.83 9.18
CA TYR A 212 11.62 -0.80 9.58
C TYR A 212 12.15 -2.18 9.91
N THR A 213 13.30 -2.51 9.37
CA THR A 213 14.20 -3.55 9.86
C THR A 213 15.64 -3.06 9.74
N SER A 214 16.56 -3.75 10.37
CA SER A 214 17.99 -3.38 10.27
C SER A 214 18.55 -3.46 8.85
N LEU A 215 18.01 -4.36 8.02
CA LEU A 215 18.42 -4.52 6.61
C LEU A 215 17.69 -3.53 5.68
N ALA A 216 16.39 -3.32 5.91
CA ALA A 216 15.56 -2.46 5.06
C ALA A 216 15.83 -0.96 5.29
N GLY A 217 16.27 -0.56 6.50
CA GLY A 217 16.16 0.83 6.90
C GLY A 217 14.69 1.23 7.08
N GLN A 218 14.38 2.52 6.95
CA GLN A 218 13.00 3.01 6.97
C GLN A 218 12.34 2.81 5.61
N THR A 219 11.14 2.25 5.61
CA THR A 219 10.25 2.14 4.45
C THR A 219 8.92 2.78 4.76
N LEU A 220 8.30 3.42 3.78
CA LEU A 220 7.05 4.14 3.98
C LEU A 220 6.19 4.08 2.73
N VAL A 221 4.91 3.77 2.91
CA VAL A 221 3.88 3.93 1.89
C VAL A 221 2.86 4.92 2.41
N THR A 222 2.56 5.95 1.62
CA THR A 222 1.63 7.02 1.99
C THR A 222 0.64 7.27 0.86
N TYR A 223 -0.65 7.17 1.17
CA TYR A 223 -1.73 7.60 0.32
C TYR A 223 -2.11 9.04 0.68
N ALA A 224 -2.19 9.90 -0.31
CA ALA A 224 -2.48 11.31 -0.14
C ALA A 224 -3.55 11.79 -1.12
N GLU A 225 -4.37 12.74 -0.66
CA GLU A 225 -5.41 13.41 -1.44
C GLU A 225 -5.23 14.92 -1.38
N GLN A 226 -5.32 15.56 -2.53
CA GLN A 226 -5.31 17.02 -2.63
C GLN A 226 -6.05 17.48 -3.89
N ASP A 227 -6.99 18.40 -3.73
CA ASP A 227 -7.76 19.01 -4.82
C ASP A 227 -8.42 17.97 -5.75
N GLY A 228 -8.95 16.90 -5.17
CA GLY A 228 -9.63 15.82 -5.88
C GLY A 228 -8.69 14.83 -6.59
N ARG A 229 -7.36 14.98 -6.45
CA ARG A 229 -6.36 14.06 -6.97
C ARG A 229 -5.86 13.14 -5.88
N ARG A 230 -5.57 11.89 -6.24
CA ARG A 230 -5.12 10.84 -5.34
C ARG A 230 -3.74 10.33 -5.77
N GLN A 231 -2.82 10.29 -4.83
CA GLN A 231 -1.46 9.82 -5.08
C GLN A 231 -1.02 8.81 -4.05
N VAL A 232 -0.17 7.87 -4.45
CA VAL A 232 0.59 7.03 -3.55
C VAL A 232 2.08 7.35 -3.67
N ALA A 233 2.73 7.56 -2.54
CA ALA A 233 4.18 7.67 -2.45
C ALA A 233 4.76 6.46 -1.74
N VAL A 234 5.89 5.95 -2.25
CA VAL A 234 6.69 4.92 -1.59
C VAL A 234 8.12 5.43 -1.47
N THR A 235 8.70 5.29 -0.28
CA THR A 235 10.14 5.49 -0.05
C THR A 235 10.73 4.22 0.54
N LEU A 236 11.85 3.75 -0.02
CA LEU A 236 12.56 2.56 0.42
C LEU A 236 13.99 2.90 0.82
N LYS A 237 14.51 2.12 1.75
CA LYS A 237 15.88 2.24 2.27
C LYS A 237 16.23 3.67 2.65
N SER A 238 15.32 4.28 3.37
CA SER A 238 15.44 5.63 3.91
C SER A 238 15.99 5.62 5.34
N THR A 239 16.10 6.81 5.92
CA THR A 239 16.55 6.99 7.30
C THR A 239 15.42 7.50 8.18
N GLN A 240 15.59 7.36 9.50
CA GLN A 240 14.62 7.89 10.47
C GLN A 240 14.48 9.43 10.38
N ARG A 241 15.49 10.12 9.86
CA ARG A 241 15.47 11.58 9.73
C ARG A 241 14.74 12.06 8.49
N THR A 242 14.73 11.25 7.43
CA THR A 242 14.37 11.74 6.09
C THR A 242 13.14 11.09 5.48
N HIS A 243 12.74 9.87 5.92
CA HIS A 243 11.63 9.15 5.28
C HIS A 243 10.32 9.93 5.22
N TYR A 244 9.97 10.70 6.27
CA TYR A 244 8.76 11.55 6.25
C TYR A 244 8.96 12.83 5.42
N SER A 245 10.10 13.51 5.55
CA SER A 245 10.38 14.72 4.76
C SER A 245 10.52 14.40 3.27
N ASP A 246 11.18 13.29 2.92
CA ASP A 246 11.26 12.81 1.54
C ASP A 246 9.87 12.54 0.96
N THR A 247 9.02 11.83 1.72
CA THR A 247 7.66 11.52 1.31
C THR A 247 6.84 12.79 1.04
N LYS A 248 6.90 13.79 1.93
CA LYS A 248 6.24 15.08 1.70
C LYS A 248 6.76 15.76 0.44
N THR A 249 8.07 15.81 0.28
CA THR A 249 8.71 16.48 -0.86
C THR A 249 8.30 15.87 -2.20
N ILE A 250 8.27 14.54 -2.32
CA ILE A 250 7.89 13.89 -3.58
C ILE A 250 6.38 13.95 -3.83
N LEU A 251 5.53 13.91 -2.78
CA LEU A 251 4.08 14.13 -2.93
C LEU A 251 3.78 15.56 -3.38
N ASP A 252 4.40 16.57 -2.75
CA ASP A 252 4.26 17.97 -3.14
C ASP A 252 4.69 18.19 -4.59
N PHE A 253 5.77 17.54 -5.03
CA PHE A 253 6.19 17.57 -6.43
C PHE A 253 5.09 17.03 -7.35
N GLY A 254 4.49 15.88 -7.02
CA GLY A 254 3.40 15.29 -7.80
C GLY A 254 2.16 16.19 -7.86
N PHE A 255 1.74 16.77 -6.73
CA PHE A 255 0.58 17.66 -6.70
C PHE A 255 0.83 18.99 -7.41
N ALA A 256 2.03 19.57 -7.26
CA ALA A 256 2.34 20.90 -7.78
C ALA A 256 2.70 20.93 -9.27
N ARG A 257 3.16 19.82 -9.86
CA ARG A 257 3.72 19.81 -11.21
C ARG A 257 2.83 19.18 -12.27
N PHE A 258 1.80 18.46 -11.86
CA PHE A 258 0.94 17.70 -12.77
C PHE A 258 -0.53 18.02 -12.52
N LYS A 259 -1.34 17.75 -13.53
CA LYS A 259 -2.80 17.84 -13.50
C LYS A 259 -3.42 16.60 -14.14
N ASN A 260 -4.60 16.21 -13.69
CA ASN A 260 -5.41 15.19 -14.35
C ASN A 260 -6.38 15.85 -15.32
N VAL A 261 -6.48 15.31 -16.50
CA VAL A 261 -7.35 15.81 -17.59
C VAL A 261 -8.28 14.69 -18.00
N SER A 262 -9.60 14.96 -18.00
CA SER A 262 -10.61 14.00 -18.43
C SER A 262 -10.42 13.65 -19.91
N VAL A 263 -10.35 12.36 -20.21
CA VAL A 263 -10.29 11.89 -21.60
C VAL A 263 -11.61 12.16 -22.30
N ALA A 264 -12.73 11.87 -21.68
CA ALA A 264 -14.06 12.03 -22.27
C ALA A 264 -14.41 13.50 -22.61
N GLU A 265 -13.91 14.47 -21.82
CA GLU A 265 -14.13 15.90 -22.07
C GLU A 265 -13.24 16.48 -23.17
N ASN A 266 -12.08 15.86 -23.43
CA ASN A 266 -11.07 16.39 -24.32
C ASN A 266 -10.88 15.58 -25.62
N GLU A 267 -11.33 14.33 -25.65
CA GLU A 267 -11.30 13.50 -26.85
C GLU A 267 -12.56 13.72 -27.68
N THR A 268 -12.44 14.54 -28.74
CA THR A 268 -13.56 14.91 -29.62
C THR A 268 -13.61 14.07 -30.90
N ASP A 269 -12.51 13.39 -31.24
CA ASP A 269 -12.38 12.65 -32.49
C ASP A 269 -12.34 11.13 -32.26
N TYR A 270 -13.02 10.68 -31.19
CA TYR A 270 -13.10 9.29 -30.81
C TYR A 270 -13.84 8.46 -31.89
N VAL A 271 -13.15 7.45 -32.40
CA VAL A 271 -13.70 6.49 -33.38
C VAL A 271 -13.32 5.07 -32.93
N THR A 272 -14.31 4.21 -32.82
CA THR A 272 -14.11 2.80 -32.43
C THR A 272 -13.51 1.95 -33.54
N GLY A 273 -13.39 2.49 -34.77
CA GLY A 273 -13.00 1.73 -35.96
C GLY A 273 -14.16 0.93 -36.57
N GLU A 274 -13.91 0.21 -37.65
CA GLU A 274 -14.86 -0.65 -38.33
C GLU A 274 -14.64 -2.14 -38.03
N GLU A 275 -13.45 -2.49 -37.53
CA GLU A 275 -13.05 -3.88 -37.29
C GLU A 275 -13.13 -4.23 -35.80
N PRO A 276 -13.45 -5.49 -35.47
CA PRO A 276 -13.41 -5.98 -34.09
C PRO A 276 -12.01 -5.89 -33.48
N VAL A 277 -11.92 -5.59 -32.19
CA VAL A 277 -10.67 -5.51 -31.43
C VAL A 277 -10.56 -6.71 -30.47
N THR A 278 -9.44 -7.40 -30.49
CA THR A 278 -9.17 -8.51 -29.55
C THR A 278 -8.27 -8.03 -28.42
N ILE A 279 -8.74 -8.22 -27.18
CA ILE A 279 -8.02 -7.90 -25.95
C ILE A 279 -7.91 -9.18 -25.14
N GLY A 280 -6.71 -9.71 -24.99
CA GLY A 280 -6.49 -11.05 -24.42
C GLY A 280 -7.12 -12.13 -25.28
N ASP A 281 -8.01 -12.94 -24.71
CA ASP A 281 -8.74 -14.01 -25.40
C ASP A 281 -10.14 -13.59 -25.85
N GLU A 282 -10.56 -12.34 -25.61
CA GLU A 282 -11.90 -11.84 -25.94
C GLU A 282 -11.85 -10.88 -27.14
N THR A 283 -12.87 -10.98 -28.01
CA THR A 283 -13.04 -10.10 -29.19
C THR A 283 -14.28 -9.24 -29.02
N TYR A 284 -14.09 -7.94 -29.16
CA TYR A 284 -15.13 -6.91 -29.01
C TYR A 284 -15.47 -6.29 -30.36
N SER A 285 -16.77 -6.12 -30.63
CA SER A 285 -17.23 -5.34 -31.78
C SER A 285 -17.02 -3.85 -31.52
N PRO A 286 -16.89 -3.01 -32.55
CA PRO A 286 -16.77 -1.55 -32.38
C PRO A 286 -17.89 -0.93 -31.53
N SER A 287 -19.12 -1.51 -31.60
CA SER A 287 -20.26 -1.08 -30.79
C SER A 287 -20.16 -1.39 -29.31
N ASP A 288 -19.24 -2.28 -28.93
CA ASP A 288 -19.00 -2.66 -27.52
C ASP A 288 -17.95 -1.75 -26.85
N LEU A 289 -17.30 -0.91 -27.65
CA LEU A 289 -16.26 0.00 -27.20
C LEU A 289 -16.83 1.38 -26.88
N TYR A 290 -16.43 1.94 -25.76
CA TYR A 290 -16.80 3.29 -25.34
C TYR A 290 -15.66 3.95 -24.56
N LEU A 291 -15.65 5.27 -24.51
CA LEU A 291 -14.76 6.00 -23.63
C LEU A 291 -15.28 5.93 -22.19
N ASP A 292 -14.45 5.51 -21.26
CA ASP A 292 -14.77 5.59 -19.85
C ASP A 292 -14.84 7.07 -19.44
N GLU A 293 -16.02 7.51 -18.96
CA GLU A 293 -16.26 8.89 -18.50
C GLU A 293 -15.36 9.29 -17.33
N LYS A 294 -14.81 8.31 -16.60
CA LYS A 294 -13.89 8.52 -15.48
C LYS A 294 -12.43 8.47 -15.88
N ALA A 295 -12.12 8.06 -17.11
CA ALA A 295 -10.75 7.96 -17.57
C ALA A 295 -10.07 9.34 -17.56
N VAL A 296 -8.90 9.41 -16.97
CA VAL A 296 -8.04 10.60 -16.95
C VAL A 296 -6.64 10.27 -17.45
N VAL A 297 -5.99 11.25 -18.02
CA VAL A 297 -4.55 11.26 -18.26
C VAL A 297 -3.90 12.30 -17.37
N THR A 298 -2.74 11.98 -16.85
CA THR A 298 -1.95 12.93 -16.05
C THR A 298 -0.91 13.59 -16.95
N LEU A 299 -0.93 14.90 -16.97
CA LEU A 299 -0.04 15.74 -17.79
C LEU A 299 0.74 16.72 -16.91
N PRO A 300 1.95 17.15 -17.32
CA PRO A 300 2.57 18.34 -16.75
C PRO A 300 1.62 19.54 -16.85
N ASN A 301 1.72 20.46 -15.88
CA ASN A 301 0.80 21.60 -15.83
C ASN A 301 0.84 22.51 -17.08
N ASP A 302 1.97 22.57 -17.75
CA ASP A 302 2.21 23.35 -18.98
C ASP A 302 1.85 22.61 -20.26
N ALA A 303 1.55 21.30 -20.19
CA ALA A 303 1.11 20.51 -21.34
C ALA A 303 -0.42 20.58 -21.54
N GLN A 304 -0.84 20.37 -22.79
CA GLN A 304 -2.24 20.27 -23.20
C GLN A 304 -2.59 18.82 -23.58
N PHE A 305 -3.86 18.47 -23.55
CA PHE A 305 -4.33 17.13 -23.96
C PHE A 305 -3.91 16.79 -25.39
N SER A 306 -3.90 17.78 -26.29
CA SER A 306 -3.44 17.62 -27.67
C SER A 306 -1.95 17.33 -27.83
N ASP A 307 -1.14 17.51 -26.78
CA ASP A 307 0.30 17.22 -26.81
C ASP A 307 0.59 15.74 -26.48
N ALA A 308 -0.44 15.01 -26.03
CA ALA A 308 -0.33 13.58 -25.72
C ALA A 308 -0.41 12.73 -27.01
N ASP A 309 0.47 11.76 -27.10
CA ASP A 309 0.37 10.75 -28.17
C ASP A 309 -0.85 9.85 -27.92
N LYS A 310 -1.55 9.54 -29.00
CA LYS A 310 -2.71 8.62 -29.01
C LYS A 310 -2.31 7.34 -29.74
N TYR A 311 -2.55 6.20 -29.12
CA TYR A 311 -2.26 4.86 -29.66
C TYR A 311 -3.53 4.04 -29.78
#